data_7ceceadc5590ea536695fb07b9269229
#
_entry.id   7ceceadc5590ea536695fb07b9269229
#
_cell.length_a   1.000
_cell.length_b   1.000
_cell.length_c   1.000
_cell.angle_alpha   90.00
_cell.angle_beta   90.00
_cell.angle_gamma   90.00
#
_symmetry.space_group_name_H-M   'P 1'
#
loop_
_entity.id
_entity.type
_entity.pdbx_description
1 polymer ?
#
loop_
_entity_poly.entity_id
_entity_poly.type
_entity_poly.pdbx_seq_one_letter_code
_entity_poly.pdbx_strand_id
1 'polypeptide(L)'
;MSRFLSHEKTKADLTSYLAAKVLEYNMGAAKLIITSASGRTRSNKDLLFEDNNHEEADTLLIHQAVLASQRNPPDAQLVFFSPDTDVLVLVTANYNVFLKNTSFSMASGVVKIEPLWRALGPERAKALPAFHAFTGADNTGRFSRIGKATWLQAYLKADEAVINALQMLQDDVEVTEGMLSTLATFVCAAYAPKGIKIKTIPDMRWHLFCKHMAESDKLPPTIGALKQLILRVHIQTRVWGQAAIPQQDPQLNPLENGFFKDKDGQLKPTTTEVLPAPKAIVEMVRCQCKSDCSSARCSCRTKNLSCTDLCQCGSQCENDEDSQDVKYESDDDDDDDM
;
A
#
# COMPACT_ATOMS: atom_id res chain seq x y z
N MET A 1 5.06 19.84 16.86
CA MET A 1 4.12 19.80 15.73
C MET A 1 3.71 18.37 15.36
N SER A 2 4.62 17.39 15.24
CA SER A 2 4.29 15.99 14.91
C SER A 2 3.25 15.35 15.82
N ARG A 3 3.36 15.48 17.15
CA ARG A 3 2.36 14.98 18.12
C ARG A 3 0.97 15.61 17.96
N PHE A 4 0.87 16.86 17.52
CA PHE A 4 -0.40 17.55 17.28
C PHE A 4 -1.11 16.99 16.05
N LEU A 5 -0.36 16.68 14.98
CA LEU A 5 -0.91 16.16 13.72
C LEU A 5 -1.12 14.65 13.73
N SER A 6 -0.63 13.93 14.74
CA SER A 6 -0.87 12.47 14.87
C SER A 6 -2.28 12.13 15.37
N HIS A 7 -3.03 13.11 15.88
CA HIS A 7 -4.39 12.88 16.37
C HIS A 7 -5.40 13.21 15.26
N GLU A 8 -6.16 12.21 14.80
CA GLU A 8 -7.08 12.33 13.65
C GLU A 8 -8.07 13.49 13.76
N LYS A 9 -8.74 13.61 14.90
CA LYS A 9 -9.69 14.71 15.12
C LYS A 9 -9.02 16.07 15.00
N THR A 10 -7.82 16.25 15.58
CA THR A 10 -7.08 17.50 15.51
C THR A 10 -6.65 17.83 14.08
N LYS A 11 -6.24 16.80 13.33
CA LYS A 11 -5.90 16.93 11.91
C LYS A 11 -7.12 17.35 11.08
N ALA A 12 -8.28 16.72 11.30
CA ALA A 12 -9.52 17.06 10.61
C ALA A 12 -10.01 18.48 10.93
N ASP A 13 -9.97 18.88 12.21
CA ASP A 13 -10.36 20.23 12.65
C ASP A 13 -9.44 21.30 12.03
N LEU A 14 -8.13 21.06 12.02
CA LEU A 14 -7.16 21.96 11.39
C LEU A 14 -7.40 22.07 9.89
N THR A 15 -7.62 20.94 9.20
CA THR A 15 -7.90 20.93 7.76
C THR A 15 -9.16 21.74 7.44
N SER A 16 -10.23 21.56 8.24
CA SER A 16 -11.49 22.32 8.07
C SER A 16 -11.31 23.81 8.33
N TYR A 17 -10.52 24.17 9.34
CA TYR A 17 -10.18 25.57 9.64
C TYR A 17 -9.39 26.21 8.50
N LEU A 18 -8.34 25.54 8.01
CA LEU A 18 -7.53 26.05 6.89
C LEU A 18 -8.34 26.18 5.61
N ALA A 19 -9.21 25.21 5.31
CA ALA A 19 -10.11 25.26 4.16
C ALA A 19 -11.03 26.49 4.19
N ALA A 20 -11.59 26.82 5.37
CA ALA A 20 -12.40 28.02 5.54
C ALA A 20 -11.56 29.30 5.38
N LYS A 21 -10.37 29.36 5.99
CA LYS A 21 -9.48 30.52 5.93
C LYS A 21 -8.95 30.83 4.53
N VAL A 22 -8.67 29.80 3.73
CA VAL A 22 -8.26 29.98 2.32
C VAL A 22 -9.37 30.65 1.51
N LEU A 23 -10.64 30.34 1.75
CA LEU A 23 -11.76 30.99 1.07
C LEU A 23 -11.94 32.47 1.45
N GLU A 24 -11.60 32.84 2.69
CA GLU A 24 -11.62 34.24 3.17
C GLU A 24 -10.46 35.05 2.55
N TYR A 25 -9.39 34.40 2.11
CA TYR A 25 -8.21 35.07 1.58
C TYR A 25 -8.51 35.62 0.18
N ASN A 26 -8.48 36.93 0.04
CA ASN A 26 -8.78 37.59 -1.22
C ASN A 26 -7.63 37.46 -2.22
N MET A 27 -7.70 36.46 -3.08
CA MET A 27 -6.75 36.21 -4.17
C MET A 27 -7.04 37.02 -5.45
N GLY A 28 -7.95 37.99 -5.37
CA GLY A 28 -8.47 38.77 -6.51
C GLY A 28 -9.73 38.15 -7.12
N ALA A 29 -10.61 38.99 -7.65
CA ALA A 29 -11.93 38.61 -8.14
C ALA A 29 -11.92 37.61 -9.31
N ALA A 30 -10.80 37.49 -10.03
CA ALA A 30 -10.66 36.61 -11.20
C ALA A 30 -10.41 35.13 -10.83
N LYS A 31 -9.92 34.83 -9.62
CA LYS A 31 -9.56 33.45 -9.22
C LYS A 31 -10.74 32.73 -8.59
N LEU A 32 -10.96 31.50 -9.03
CA LEU A 32 -11.85 30.54 -8.36
C LEU A 32 -11.01 29.72 -7.39
N ILE A 33 -11.42 29.68 -6.14
CA ILE A 33 -10.85 28.85 -5.07
C ILE A 33 -11.90 27.84 -4.67
N ILE A 34 -11.55 26.56 -4.69
CA ILE A 34 -12.38 25.46 -4.22
C ILE A 34 -11.63 24.77 -3.10
N THR A 35 -12.29 24.51 -2.00
CA THR A 35 -11.75 23.74 -0.87
C THR A 35 -12.66 22.57 -0.56
N SER A 36 -12.07 21.42 -0.26
CA SER A 36 -12.79 20.23 0.19
C SER A 36 -12.19 19.75 1.50
N ALA A 37 -13.01 19.66 2.53
CA ALA A 37 -12.60 19.18 3.85
C ALA A 37 -13.81 18.60 4.59
N SER A 38 -13.61 17.49 5.30
CA SER A 38 -14.64 16.81 6.10
C SER A 38 -15.93 16.54 5.30
N GLY A 39 -15.81 16.02 4.09
CA GLY A 39 -16.94 15.68 3.21
C GLY A 39 -17.68 16.89 2.62
N ARG A 40 -17.16 18.12 2.79
CA ARG A 40 -17.80 19.35 2.30
C ARG A 40 -16.90 20.08 1.31
N THR A 41 -17.44 20.34 0.12
CA THR A 41 -16.79 21.18 -0.89
C THR A 41 -17.41 22.59 -0.86
N ARG A 42 -16.57 23.63 -0.86
CA ARG A 42 -16.95 25.04 -0.83
C ARG A 42 -16.12 25.83 -1.85
N SER A 43 -16.59 26.99 -2.26
CA SER A 43 -15.83 27.91 -3.09
C SER A 43 -16.02 29.36 -2.68
N ASN A 44 -15.13 30.23 -3.17
CA ASN A 44 -15.23 31.68 -3.04
C ASN A 44 -16.21 32.31 -4.05
N LYS A 45 -16.82 31.49 -4.92
CA LYS A 45 -17.87 31.90 -5.85
C LYS A 45 -19.09 31.03 -5.63
N ASP A 46 -20.25 31.53 -6.04
CA ASP A 46 -21.52 30.79 -5.94
C ASP A 46 -21.53 29.68 -7.01
N LEU A 47 -21.10 28.47 -6.61
CA LEU A 47 -21.06 27.28 -7.42
C LEU A 47 -21.69 26.11 -6.69
N LEU A 48 -22.52 25.37 -7.42
CA LEU A 48 -23.03 24.09 -6.94
C LEU A 48 -21.99 22.99 -7.18
N PHE A 49 -21.77 22.17 -6.15
CA PHE A 49 -20.93 20.98 -6.21
C PHE A 49 -21.81 19.74 -6.06
N GLU A 50 -21.47 18.71 -6.78
CA GLU A 50 -22.07 17.39 -6.57
C GLU A 50 -21.59 16.83 -5.23
N ASP A 51 -22.49 16.18 -4.50
CA ASP A 51 -22.13 15.44 -3.31
C ASP A 51 -21.20 14.29 -3.68
N ASN A 52 -20.18 14.08 -2.85
CA ASN A 52 -19.25 12.99 -2.99
C ASN A 52 -19.04 12.28 -1.64
N ASN A 53 -18.57 11.04 -1.70
CA ASN A 53 -18.31 10.22 -0.52
C ASN A 53 -16.84 9.80 -0.39
N HIS A 54 -15.94 10.54 -1.01
CA HIS A 54 -14.50 10.28 -0.89
C HIS A 54 -14.00 10.47 0.53
N GLU A 55 -13.46 9.42 1.13
CA GLU A 55 -12.84 9.47 2.46
C GLU A 55 -11.35 9.84 2.37
N GLU A 56 -10.66 9.40 1.31
CA GLU A 56 -9.25 9.71 1.08
C GLU A 56 -9.09 11.03 0.32
N ALA A 57 -8.18 11.89 0.80
CA ALA A 57 -7.87 13.16 0.15
C ALA A 57 -7.32 12.96 -1.28
N ASP A 58 -6.59 11.89 -1.50
CA ASP A 58 -5.94 11.58 -2.77
C ASP A 58 -6.97 11.26 -3.87
N THR A 59 -7.96 10.43 -3.57
CA THR A 59 -9.05 10.14 -4.51
C THR A 59 -9.93 11.36 -4.75
N LEU A 60 -10.21 12.15 -3.70
CA LEU A 60 -10.94 13.40 -3.84
C LEU A 60 -10.22 14.41 -4.74
N LEU A 61 -8.89 14.49 -4.65
CA LEU A 61 -8.07 15.35 -5.51
C LEU A 61 -8.21 14.94 -6.99
N ILE A 62 -8.20 13.64 -7.29
CA ILE A 62 -8.42 13.11 -8.65
C ILE A 62 -9.81 13.49 -9.15
N HIS A 63 -10.85 13.27 -8.35
CA HIS A 63 -12.22 13.66 -8.71
C HIS A 63 -12.33 15.16 -9.01
N GLN A 64 -11.78 16.03 -8.16
CA GLN A 64 -11.76 17.48 -8.39
C GLN A 64 -11.00 17.86 -9.67
N ALA A 65 -9.94 17.15 -10.00
CA ALA A 65 -9.18 17.37 -11.24
C ALA A 65 -9.97 16.94 -12.50
N VAL A 66 -10.78 15.89 -12.42
CA VAL A 66 -11.73 15.53 -13.48
C VAL A 66 -12.74 16.65 -13.72
N LEU A 67 -13.37 17.15 -12.67
CA LEU A 67 -14.31 18.27 -12.76
C LEU A 67 -13.65 19.55 -13.31
N ALA A 68 -12.42 19.84 -12.87
CA ALA A 68 -11.65 20.96 -13.39
C ALA A 68 -11.36 20.79 -14.90
N SER A 69 -10.99 19.58 -15.33
CA SER A 69 -10.73 19.28 -16.74
C SER A 69 -11.97 19.43 -17.62
N GLN A 70 -13.14 19.06 -17.12
CA GLN A 70 -14.41 19.19 -17.86
C GLN A 70 -14.88 20.65 -17.99
N ARG A 71 -14.51 21.51 -17.02
CA ARG A 71 -14.98 22.92 -16.95
C ARG A 71 -14.05 23.90 -17.64
N ASN A 72 -12.86 23.51 -18.03
CA ASN A 72 -11.86 24.38 -18.61
C ASN A 72 -11.60 24.02 -20.09
N PRO A 73 -11.13 24.98 -20.90
CA PRO A 73 -10.81 24.74 -22.31
C PRO A 73 -9.66 23.72 -22.46
N PRO A 74 -9.60 22.96 -23.57
CA PRO A 74 -8.63 21.86 -23.75
C PRO A 74 -7.14 22.28 -23.73
N ASP A 75 -6.86 23.56 -23.97
CA ASP A 75 -5.52 24.16 -23.94
C ASP A 75 -5.11 24.68 -22.56
N ALA A 76 -6.01 24.64 -21.58
CA ALA A 76 -5.68 25.00 -20.22
C ALA A 76 -4.66 24.04 -19.61
N GLN A 77 -3.94 24.53 -18.62
CA GLN A 77 -2.96 23.74 -17.87
C GLN A 77 -3.57 23.23 -16.57
N LEU A 78 -3.38 21.94 -16.29
CA LEU A 78 -3.69 21.31 -15.01
C LEU A 78 -2.38 21.00 -14.28
N VAL A 79 -2.23 21.52 -13.06
CA VAL A 79 -1.02 21.29 -12.25
C VAL A 79 -1.42 20.72 -10.90
N PHE A 80 -0.91 19.52 -10.60
CA PHE A 80 -1.02 18.93 -9.27
C PHE A 80 0.17 19.34 -8.42
N PHE A 81 -0.07 19.68 -7.17
CA PHE A 81 0.94 19.96 -6.16
C PHE A 81 0.77 18.98 -5.01
N SER A 82 1.64 18.00 -4.91
CA SER A 82 1.68 17.06 -3.80
C SER A 82 3.09 16.51 -3.62
N PRO A 83 3.55 16.28 -2.38
CA PRO A 83 4.77 15.51 -2.12
C PRO A 83 4.53 13.99 -2.21
N ASP A 84 3.27 13.56 -2.32
CA ASP A 84 2.86 12.16 -2.20
C ASP A 84 2.99 11.41 -3.52
N THR A 85 3.65 10.26 -3.46
CA THR A 85 3.83 9.38 -4.62
C THR A 85 2.52 8.69 -5.02
N ASP A 86 1.61 8.44 -4.05
CA ASP A 86 0.31 7.80 -4.30
C ASP A 86 -0.53 8.69 -5.21
N VAL A 87 -0.50 10.02 -4.98
CA VAL A 87 -1.15 11.00 -5.86
C VAL A 87 -0.55 10.97 -7.27
N LEU A 88 0.79 10.90 -7.41
CA LEU A 88 1.43 10.82 -8.73
C LEU A 88 0.99 9.56 -9.50
N VAL A 89 0.89 8.43 -8.79
CA VAL A 89 0.41 7.16 -9.35
C VAL A 89 -1.03 7.29 -9.84
N LEU A 90 -1.92 7.86 -9.02
CA LEU A 90 -3.32 8.08 -9.38
C LEU A 90 -3.50 9.06 -10.55
N VAL A 91 -2.74 10.15 -10.56
CA VAL A 91 -2.73 11.12 -11.67
C VAL A 91 -2.27 10.46 -12.97
N THR A 92 -1.23 9.63 -12.91
CA THR A 92 -0.73 8.92 -14.08
C THR A 92 -1.75 7.92 -14.61
N ALA A 93 -2.42 7.17 -13.73
CA ALA A 93 -3.43 6.19 -14.10
C ALA A 93 -4.66 6.84 -14.77
N ASN A 94 -5.06 8.02 -14.30
CA ASN A 94 -6.25 8.73 -14.76
C ASN A 94 -5.95 9.81 -15.81
N TYR A 95 -4.75 9.85 -16.38
CA TYR A 95 -4.36 10.91 -17.31
C TYR A 95 -5.30 11.06 -18.51
N ASN A 96 -5.88 9.98 -19.00
CA ASN A 96 -6.80 9.97 -20.14
C ASN A 96 -8.08 10.79 -19.95
N VAL A 97 -8.47 11.09 -18.70
CA VAL A 97 -9.65 11.93 -18.38
C VAL A 97 -9.29 13.36 -17.99
N PHE A 98 -8.00 13.71 -18.00
CA PHE A 98 -7.51 15.05 -17.70
C PHE A 98 -7.21 15.86 -18.95
N LEU A 99 -6.94 17.15 -18.74
CA LEU A 99 -6.40 18.04 -19.77
C LEU A 99 -5.06 17.51 -20.27
N LYS A 100 -4.80 17.67 -21.58
CA LYS A 100 -3.53 17.21 -22.21
C LYS A 100 -2.30 17.83 -21.55
N ASN A 101 -2.39 19.12 -21.17
CA ASN A 101 -1.31 19.83 -20.51
C ASN A 101 -1.34 19.61 -18.99
N THR A 102 -1.26 18.35 -18.56
CA THR A 102 -1.23 17.98 -17.14
C THR A 102 0.21 17.78 -16.67
N SER A 103 0.53 18.35 -15.51
CA SER A 103 1.83 18.24 -14.86
C SER A 103 1.69 18.02 -13.35
N PHE A 104 2.74 17.46 -12.76
CA PHE A 104 2.84 17.17 -11.34
C PHE A 104 4.06 17.86 -10.76
N SER A 105 3.87 18.67 -9.72
CA SER A 105 4.91 19.44 -9.05
C SER A 105 5.24 18.85 -7.70
N MET A 106 6.49 18.46 -7.52
CA MET A 106 7.10 17.98 -6.27
C MET A 106 8.25 18.92 -5.87
N ALA A 107 8.80 18.73 -4.68
CA ALA A 107 9.97 19.47 -4.23
C ALA A 107 11.20 19.29 -5.16
N SER A 108 11.32 18.13 -5.81
CA SER A 108 12.38 17.80 -6.77
C SER A 108 12.19 18.39 -8.17
N GLY A 109 11.03 19.00 -8.46
CA GLY A 109 10.74 19.62 -9.76
C GLY A 109 9.35 19.30 -10.31
N VAL A 110 9.14 19.66 -11.56
CA VAL A 110 7.86 19.48 -12.27
C VAL A 110 7.98 18.36 -13.30
N VAL A 111 7.08 17.39 -13.24
CA VAL A 111 7.00 16.25 -14.15
C VAL A 111 5.77 16.40 -15.05
N LYS A 112 5.92 16.28 -16.36
CA LYS A 112 4.80 16.18 -17.30
C LYS A 112 4.24 14.76 -17.30
N ILE A 113 2.92 14.62 -17.18
CA ILE A 113 2.29 13.30 -17.05
C ILE A 113 2.16 12.58 -18.38
N GLU A 114 1.90 13.31 -19.47
CA GLU A 114 1.72 12.70 -20.79
C GLU A 114 2.87 11.76 -21.22
N PRO A 115 4.16 12.16 -21.09
CA PRO A 115 5.26 11.26 -21.45
C PRO A 115 5.31 9.98 -20.60
N LEU A 116 4.98 10.05 -19.31
CA LEU A 116 4.93 8.89 -18.43
C LEU A 116 3.81 7.94 -18.86
N TRP A 117 2.61 8.49 -19.05
CA TRP A 117 1.45 7.71 -19.47
C TRP A 117 1.67 7.04 -20.83
N ARG A 118 2.26 7.76 -21.81
CA ARG A 118 2.59 7.20 -23.13
C ARG A 118 3.64 6.10 -23.05
N ALA A 119 4.65 6.26 -22.21
CA ALA A 119 5.71 5.26 -22.04
C ALA A 119 5.18 3.96 -21.40
N LEU A 120 4.19 4.05 -20.49
CA LEU A 120 3.53 2.89 -19.90
C LEU A 120 2.54 2.23 -20.87
N GLY A 121 1.87 3.04 -21.68
CA GLY A 121 0.70 2.65 -22.43
C GLY A 121 -0.57 2.54 -21.54
N PRO A 122 -1.78 2.56 -22.14
CA PRO A 122 -3.03 2.68 -21.41
C PRO A 122 -3.25 1.56 -20.39
N GLU A 123 -2.96 0.31 -20.75
CA GLU A 123 -3.21 -0.85 -19.90
C GLU A 123 -2.32 -0.85 -18.65
N ARG A 124 -1.01 -0.59 -18.83
CA ARG A 124 -0.12 -0.47 -17.68
C ARG A 124 -0.39 0.78 -16.85
N ALA A 125 -0.73 1.89 -17.48
CA ALA A 125 -1.11 3.09 -16.73
C ALA A 125 -2.34 2.82 -15.85
N LYS A 126 -3.37 2.13 -16.36
CA LYS A 126 -4.55 1.71 -15.59
C LYS A 126 -4.20 0.76 -14.45
N ALA A 127 -3.29 -0.19 -14.66
CA ALA A 127 -2.85 -1.15 -13.63
C ALA A 127 -1.88 -0.57 -12.59
N LEU A 128 -1.34 0.63 -12.82
CA LEU A 128 -0.29 1.23 -11.99
C LEU A 128 -0.68 1.40 -10.51
N PRO A 129 -1.91 1.82 -10.13
CA PRO A 129 -2.32 1.91 -8.73
C PRO A 129 -2.27 0.55 -8.03
N ALA A 130 -2.77 -0.50 -8.68
CA ALA A 130 -2.73 -1.85 -8.13
C ALA A 130 -1.29 -2.38 -8.01
N PHE A 131 -0.44 -2.14 -8.98
CA PHE A 131 0.98 -2.44 -8.89
C PHE A 131 1.64 -1.70 -7.72
N HIS A 132 1.33 -0.41 -7.53
CA HIS A 132 1.88 0.40 -6.46
C HIS A 132 1.47 -0.12 -5.09
N ALA A 133 0.18 -0.38 -4.87
CA ALA A 133 -0.34 -0.98 -3.65
C ALA A 133 0.24 -2.38 -3.40
N PHE A 134 0.34 -3.23 -4.44
CA PHE A 134 0.90 -4.57 -4.35
C PHE A 134 2.37 -4.58 -3.89
N THR A 135 3.16 -3.63 -4.33
CA THR A 135 4.59 -3.55 -4.00
C THR A 135 4.89 -2.72 -2.75
N GLY A 136 3.87 -2.20 -2.08
CA GLY A 136 3.92 -1.48 -0.82
C GLY A 136 3.43 -0.05 -0.92
N ALA A 137 2.29 0.23 -0.32
CA ALA A 137 1.72 1.53 -0.03
C ALA A 137 1.43 1.59 1.47
N ASP A 138 0.93 2.72 1.97
CA ASP A 138 0.75 2.97 3.41
C ASP A 138 -0.04 1.88 4.15
N ASN A 139 -1.12 1.38 3.53
CA ASN A 139 -2.01 0.39 4.12
C ASN A 139 -1.72 -1.06 3.67
N THR A 140 -0.72 -1.28 2.85
CA THR A 140 -0.34 -2.60 2.33
C THR A 140 1.06 -2.99 2.79
N GLY A 141 1.34 -4.27 2.84
CA GLY A 141 2.66 -4.77 3.17
C GLY A 141 3.65 -4.57 2.01
N ARG A 142 4.94 -4.57 2.32
CA ARG A 142 6.02 -4.53 1.32
C ARG A 142 6.76 -5.86 1.27
N PHE A 143 7.42 -6.11 0.15
CA PHE A 143 8.24 -7.30 -0.04
C PHE A 143 9.65 -7.08 0.50
N SER A 144 10.17 -8.05 1.23
CA SER A 144 11.53 -8.00 1.75
C SER A 144 12.58 -8.01 0.61
N ARG A 145 13.65 -7.24 0.76
CA ARG A 145 14.82 -7.16 -0.15
C ARG A 145 14.56 -6.71 -1.59
N ILE A 146 13.35 -6.32 -1.94
CA ILE A 146 13.06 -5.78 -3.28
C ILE A 146 12.53 -4.37 -3.18
N GLY A 147 13.31 -3.41 -3.63
CA GLY A 147 12.92 -2.00 -3.68
C GLY A 147 11.98 -1.70 -4.86
N LYS A 148 11.32 -0.55 -4.79
CA LYS A 148 10.38 -0.07 -5.82
C LYS A 148 10.99 -0.02 -7.24
N ALA A 149 12.27 0.33 -7.37
CA ALA A 149 12.95 0.37 -8.67
C ALA A 149 13.04 -1.02 -9.33
N THR A 150 13.39 -2.06 -8.56
CA THR A 150 13.42 -3.45 -9.06
C THR A 150 12.02 -3.93 -9.44
N TRP A 151 11.02 -3.63 -8.60
CA TRP A 151 9.62 -3.93 -8.90
C TRP A 151 9.16 -3.24 -10.19
N LEU A 152 9.50 -1.96 -10.38
CA LEU A 152 9.14 -1.24 -11.61
C LEU A 152 9.76 -1.89 -12.85
N GLN A 153 11.02 -2.33 -12.77
CA GLN A 153 11.65 -3.05 -13.89
C GLN A 153 10.94 -4.38 -14.20
N ALA A 154 10.50 -5.11 -13.17
CA ALA A 154 9.71 -6.32 -13.35
C ALA A 154 8.33 -6.02 -13.97
N TYR A 155 7.67 -4.96 -13.51
CA TYR A 155 6.38 -4.50 -14.01
C TYR A 155 6.42 -4.11 -15.49
N LEU A 156 7.42 -3.35 -15.89
CA LEU A 156 7.60 -2.94 -17.30
C LEU A 156 7.82 -4.13 -18.24
N LYS A 157 8.30 -5.27 -17.71
CA LYS A 157 8.51 -6.53 -18.44
C LYS A 157 7.39 -7.54 -18.24
N ALA A 158 6.42 -7.25 -17.37
CA ALA A 158 5.32 -8.16 -17.07
C ALA A 158 4.48 -8.44 -18.32
N ASP A 159 4.00 -9.66 -18.42
CA ASP A 159 3.07 -10.06 -19.47
C ASP A 159 1.65 -9.51 -19.25
N GLU A 160 0.80 -9.70 -20.24
CA GLU A 160 -0.58 -9.24 -20.22
C GLU A 160 -1.40 -9.89 -19.07
N ALA A 161 -1.12 -11.14 -18.75
CA ALA A 161 -1.84 -11.83 -17.68
C ALA A 161 -1.61 -11.17 -16.30
N VAL A 162 -0.37 -10.74 -16.01
CA VAL A 162 -0.05 -9.99 -14.79
C VAL A 162 -0.74 -8.62 -14.79
N ILE A 163 -0.70 -7.90 -15.91
CA ILE A 163 -1.34 -6.57 -16.02
C ILE A 163 -2.86 -6.71 -15.82
N ASN A 164 -3.49 -7.68 -16.45
CA ASN A 164 -4.92 -7.95 -16.28
C ASN A 164 -5.26 -8.35 -14.83
N ALA A 165 -4.46 -9.20 -14.19
CA ALA A 165 -4.67 -9.57 -12.79
C ALA A 165 -4.60 -8.33 -11.85
N LEU A 166 -3.67 -7.42 -12.09
CA LEU A 166 -3.57 -6.16 -11.34
C LEU A 166 -4.76 -5.23 -11.62
N GLN A 167 -5.24 -5.15 -12.86
CA GLN A 167 -6.44 -4.35 -13.18
C GLN A 167 -7.68 -4.92 -12.48
N MET A 168 -7.86 -6.24 -12.50
CA MET A 168 -9.00 -6.89 -11.85
C MET A 168 -9.05 -6.64 -10.33
N LEU A 169 -7.92 -6.35 -9.66
CA LEU A 169 -7.92 -5.95 -8.25
C LEU A 169 -8.59 -4.58 -8.01
N GLN A 170 -8.86 -3.80 -9.04
CA GLN A 170 -9.57 -2.52 -8.94
C GLN A 170 -11.08 -2.66 -9.16
N ASP A 171 -11.51 -3.80 -9.68
CA ASP A 171 -12.90 -4.09 -10.04
C ASP A 171 -13.63 -4.78 -8.88
N ASP A 172 -14.96 -4.86 -8.98
CA ASP A 172 -15.82 -5.57 -8.00
C ASP A 172 -15.86 -7.08 -8.30
N VAL A 173 -14.72 -7.74 -8.14
CA VAL A 173 -14.58 -9.17 -8.37
C VAL A 173 -13.83 -9.82 -7.20
N GLU A 174 -14.23 -11.03 -6.83
CA GLU A 174 -13.48 -11.78 -5.83
C GLU A 174 -12.06 -12.12 -6.29
N VAL A 175 -11.13 -12.13 -5.35
CA VAL A 175 -9.76 -12.56 -5.59
C VAL A 175 -9.73 -14.07 -5.84
N THR A 176 -9.52 -14.46 -7.09
CA THR A 176 -9.52 -15.87 -7.52
C THR A 176 -8.17 -16.55 -7.31
N GLU A 177 -8.16 -17.88 -7.25
CA GLU A 177 -6.92 -18.67 -7.23
C GLU A 177 -6.09 -18.46 -8.52
N GLY A 178 -6.74 -18.15 -9.65
CA GLY A 178 -6.06 -17.77 -10.89
C GLY A 178 -5.27 -16.47 -10.77
N MET A 179 -5.86 -15.44 -10.17
CA MET A 179 -5.18 -14.16 -9.86
C MET A 179 -4.01 -14.39 -8.91
N LEU A 180 -4.23 -15.17 -7.83
CA LEU A 180 -3.18 -15.51 -6.87
C LEU A 180 -2.00 -16.21 -7.55
N SER A 181 -2.26 -17.21 -8.40
CA SER A 181 -1.22 -17.94 -9.14
C SER A 181 -0.43 -17.04 -10.09
N THR A 182 -1.12 -16.15 -10.81
CA THR A 182 -0.50 -15.19 -11.73
C THR A 182 0.40 -14.22 -10.98
N LEU A 183 -0.09 -13.63 -9.88
CA LEU A 183 0.69 -12.70 -9.07
C LEU A 183 1.82 -13.41 -8.30
N ALA A 184 1.65 -14.69 -7.90
CA ALA A 184 2.73 -15.49 -7.34
C ALA A 184 3.86 -15.71 -8.34
N THR A 185 3.53 -15.97 -9.61
CA THR A 185 4.52 -16.09 -10.70
C THR A 185 5.25 -14.76 -10.92
N PHE A 186 4.54 -13.64 -10.85
CA PHE A 186 5.14 -12.30 -10.93
C PHE A 186 6.10 -12.03 -9.77
N VAL A 187 5.74 -12.42 -8.53
CA VAL A 187 6.64 -12.35 -7.37
C VAL A 187 7.89 -13.19 -7.63
N CYS A 188 7.76 -14.42 -8.11
CA CYS A 188 8.90 -15.25 -8.45
C CYS A 188 9.83 -14.59 -9.48
N ALA A 189 9.26 -13.95 -10.51
CA ALA A 189 10.07 -13.25 -11.53
C ALA A 189 10.86 -12.07 -10.93
N ALA A 190 10.29 -11.35 -9.94
CA ALA A 190 10.97 -10.25 -9.27
C ALA A 190 12.10 -10.72 -8.33
N TYR A 191 11.93 -11.87 -7.69
CA TYR A 191 12.94 -12.46 -6.80
C TYR A 191 14.01 -13.32 -7.54
N ALA A 192 13.74 -13.71 -8.79
CA ALA A 192 14.60 -14.64 -9.50
C ALA A 192 15.98 -14.05 -9.78
N PRO A 193 17.07 -14.74 -9.41
CA PRO A 193 18.40 -14.39 -9.88
C PRO A 193 18.47 -14.42 -11.41
N LYS A 194 19.40 -13.67 -11.98
CA LYS A 194 19.57 -13.59 -13.43
C LYS A 194 19.74 -14.98 -14.05
N GLY A 195 18.92 -15.30 -15.04
CA GLY A 195 18.94 -16.59 -15.75
C GLY A 195 18.16 -17.73 -15.08
N ILE A 196 17.58 -17.52 -13.90
CA ILE A 196 16.74 -18.50 -13.20
C ILE A 196 15.27 -18.29 -13.55
N LYS A 197 14.57 -19.38 -13.88
CA LYS A 197 13.14 -19.37 -14.22
C LYS A 197 12.38 -20.32 -13.29
N ILE A 198 12.07 -19.84 -12.11
CA ILE A 198 11.22 -20.54 -11.12
C ILE A 198 9.88 -19.82 -11.06
N LYS A 199 8.77 -20.58 -11.14
CA LYS A 199 7.41 -20.05 -11.25
C LYS A 199 6.59 -20.21 -9.97
N THR A 200 7.03 -21.02 -9.01
CA THR A 200 6.29 -21.27 -7.77
C THR A 200 7.00 -20.66 -6.57
N ILE A 201 6.23 -20.12 -5.65
CA ILE A 201 6.76 -19.53 -4.40
C ILE A 201 7.54 -20.58 -3.58
N PRO A 202 7.03 -21.80 -3.33
CA PRO A 202 7.79 -22.81 -2.59
C PRO A 202 9.15 -23.10 -3.18
N ASP A 203 9.23 -23.32 -4.51
CA ASP A 203 10.49 -23.61 -5.19
C ASP A 203 11.45 -22.40 -5.16
N MET A 204 10.93 -21.18 -5.33
CA MET A 204 11.73 -19.96 -5.23
C MET A 204 12.31 -19.80 -3.82
N ARG A 205 11.49 -19.98 -2.78
CA ARG A 205 11.93 -19.93 -1.39
C ARG A 205 13.01 -20.97 -1.12
N TRP A 206 12.82 -22.21 -1.57
CA TRP A 206 13.78 -23.28 -1.43
C TRP A 206 15.09 -22.98 -2.16
N HIS A 207 15.00 -22.50 -3.40
CA HIS A 207 16.18 -22.12 -4.19
C HIS A 207 17.01 -21.04 -3.49
N LEU A 208 16.37 -19.97 -3.01
CA LEU A 208 17.04 -18.86 -2.33
C LEU A 208 17.61 -19.30 -0.98
N PHE A 209 16.90 -20.13 -0.24
CA PHE A 209 17.39 -20.70 1.02
C PHE A 209 18.67 -21.53 0.79
N CYS A 210 18.65 -22.47 -0.17
CA CYS A 210 19.79 -23.34 -0.44
C CYS A 210 21.01 -22.60 -1.01
N LYS A 211 20.78 -21.58 -1.84
CA LYS A 211 21.88 -20.87 -2.54
C LYS A 211 22.49 -19.74 -1.71
N HIS A 212 21.69 -19.10 -0.89
CA HIS A 212 22.10 -17.88 -0.17
C HIS A 212 22.09 -18.03 1.35
N MET A 213 21.72 -19.21 1.89
CA MET A 213 21.50 -19.40 3.34
C MET A 213 20.61 -18.26 3.90
N ALA A 214 19.65 -17.82 3.10
CA ALA A 214 18.88 -16.63 3.43
C ALA A 214 17.98 -16.91 4.63
N GLU A 215 18.00 -16.02 5.60
CA GLU A 215 17.11 -16.02 6.72
C GLU A 215 15.64 -15.96 6.25
N SER A 216 14.73 -16.49 7.04
CA SER A 216 13.33 -16.68 6.65
C SER A 216 12.64 -15.37 6.25
N ASP A 217 12.95 -14.27 6.92
CA ASP A 217 12.45 -12.92 6.67
C ASP A 217 12.93 -12.30 5.35
N LYS A 218 14.01 -12.84 4.79
CA LYS A 218 14.60 -12.38 3.52
C LYS A 218 14.09 -13.14 2.29
N LEU A 219 13.22 -14.12 2.49
CA LEU A 219 12.60 -14.91 1.43
C LEU A 219 11.32 -14.26 0.90
N PRO A 220 10.85 -14.61 -0.33
CA PRO A 220 9.49 -14.23 -0.77
C PRO A 220 8.44 -14.69 0.25
N PRO A 221 7.29 -14.01 0.35
CA PRO A 221 6.21 -14.44 1.23
C PRO A 221 5.77 -15.88 0.89
N THR A 222 5.22 -16.60 1.86
CA THR A 222 4.52 -17.86 1.57
C THR A 222 3.25 -17.58 0.76
N ILE A 223 2.67 -18.60 0.12
CA ILE A 223 1.42 -18.44 -0.62
C ILE A 223 0.30 -17.91 0.28
N GLY A 224 0.19 -18.39 1.52
CA GLY A 224 -0.81 -17.90 2.48
C GLY A 224 -0.60 -16.43 2.84
N ALA A 225 0.65 -16.00 3.05
CA ALA A 225 0.96 -14.59 3.31
C ALA A 225 0.73 -13.71 2.08
N LEU A 226 1.07 -14.18 0.89
CA LEU A 226 0.81 -13.48 -0.37
C LEU A 226 -0.69 -13.30 -0.60
N LYS A 227 -1.51 -14.32 -0.33
CA LYS A 227 -2.97 -14.23 -0.43
C LYS A 227 -3.52 -13.12 0.48
N GLN A 228 -3.09 -13.07 1.74
CA GLN A 228 -3.51 -12.03 2.68
C GLN A 228 -3.06 -10.63 2.24
N LEU A 229 -1.87 -10.50 1.66
CA LEU A 229 -1.42 -9.25 1.06
C LEU A 229 -2.32 -8.83 -0.11
N ILE A 230 -2.62 -9.74 -1.05
CA ILE A 230 -3.46 -9.46 -2.23
C ILE A 230 -4.86 -9.03 -1.80
N LEU A 231 -5.45 -9.65 -0.78
CA LEU A 231 -6.75 -9.25 -0.25
C LEU A 231 -6.74 -7.79 0.28
N ARG A 232 -5.69 -7.39 0.99
CA ARG A 232 -5.52 -6.00 1.45
C ARG A 232 -5.29 -5.02 0.29
N VAL A 233 -4.50 -5.44 -0.69
CA VAL A 233 -4.29 -4.67 -1.93
C VAL A 233 -5.62 -4.45 -2.64
N HIS A 234 -6.48 -5.47 -2.71
CA HIS A 234 -7.79 -5.38 -3.33
C HIS A 234 -8.68 -4.30 -2.68
N ILE A 235 -8.73 -4.22 -1.33
CA ILE A 235 -9.43 -3.12 -0.64
C ILE A 235 -8.92 -1.76 -1.12
N GLN A 236 -7.61 -1.53 -1.04
CA GLN A 236 -7.03 -0.23 -1.37
C GLN A 236 -7.25 0.14 -2.84
N THR A 237 -7.07 -0.82 -3.73
CA THR A 237 -7.16 -0.56 -5.16
C THR A 237 -8.59 -0.38 -5.65
N ARG A 238 -9.59 -0.96 -4.98
CA ARG A 238 -11.00 -0.64 -5.23
C ARG A 238 -11.32 0.83 -4.95
N VAL A 239 -10.82 1.37 -3.85
CA VAL A 239 -10.98 2.79 -3.53
C VAL A 239 -10.29 3.66 -4.58
N TRP A 240 -9.07 3.31 -4.96
CA TRP A 240 -8.28 4.05 -5.94
C TRP A 240 -8.82 3.94 -7.37
N GLY A 241 -9.35 2.78 -7.76
CA GLY A 241 -9.97 2.58 -9.07
C GLY A 241 -11.20 3.47 -9.32
N GLN A 242 -11.84 3.92 -8.24
CA GLN A 242 -13.01 4.78 -8.28
C GLN A 242 -12.69 6.26 -8.03
N ALA A 243 -11.42 6.65 -8.06
CA ALA A 243 -11.00 8.02 -7.75
C ALA A 243 -11.60 9.10 -8.69
N ALA A 244 -11.94 8.73 -9.92
CA ALA A 244 -12.46 9.67 -10.91
C ALA A 244 -13.98 9.93 -10.80
N ILE A 245 -14.74 9.12 -10.04
CA ILE A 245 -16.20 9.23 -9.93
C ILE A 245 -16.61 9.85 -8.58
N PRO A 246 -17.75 10.58 -8.52
CA PRO A 246 -18.16 11.29 -7.31
C PRO A 246 -18.64 10.36 -6.19
N GLN A 247 -19.29 9.26 -6.53
CA GLN A 247 -19.83 8.30 -5.58
C GLN A 247 -19.10 6.97 -5.72
N GLN A 248 -18.29 6.65 -4.70
CA GLN A 248 -17.58 5.39 -4.60
C GLN A 248 -18.52 4.30 -4.04
N ASP A 249 -18.38 3.09 -4.53
CA ASP A 249 -19.08 1.93 -3.96
C ASP A 249 -18.69 1.70 -2.50
N PRO A 250 -19.53 1.03 -1.71
CA PRO A 250 -19.19 0.66 -0.35
C PRO A 250 -17.85 -0.08 -0.29
N GLN A 251 -17.05 0.24 0.72
CA GLN A 251 -15.78 -0.43 0.93
C GLN A 251 -15.99 -1.92 1.25
N LEU A 252 -15.06 -2.75 0.80
CA LEU A 252 -15.03 -4.16 1.15
C LEU A 252 -14.84 -4.34 2.66
N ASN A 253 -15.48 -5.38 3.22
CA ASN A 253 -15.32 -5.71 4.63
C ASN A 253 -13.85 -6.10 4.94
N PRO A 254 -13.11 -5.35 5.74
CA PRO A 254 -11.70 -5.66 6.02
C PRO A 254 -11.52 -7.03 6.67
N LEU A 255 -12.49 -7.51 7.46
CA LEU A 255 -12.39 -8.80 8.16
C LEU A 255 -12.44 -10.01 7.20
N GLU A 256 -12.95 -9.82 6.01
CA GLU A 256 -12.98 -10.82 4.94
C GLU A 256 -11.81 -10.64 3.96
N ASN A 257 -11.09 -9.51 4.08
CA ASN A 257 -10.06 -9.08 3.15
C ASN A 257 -8.71 -8.80 3.82
N GLY A 258 -8.21 -9.78 4.55
CA GLY A 258 -6.83 -9.77 5.04
C GLY A 258 -6.57 -8.98 6.32
N PHE A 259 -7.62 -8.67 7.10
CA PHE A 259 -7.53 -8.05 8.42
C PHE A 259 -8.29 -8.85 9.47
N PHE A 260 -7.91 -8.68 10.72
CA PHE A 260 -8.65 -9.17 11.88
C PHE A 260 -8.75 -8.08 12.95
N LYS A 261 -9.68 -8.23 13.90
CA LYS A 261 -9.74 -7.36 15.07
C LYS A 261 -8.93 -7.99 16.21
N ASP A 262 -8.04 -7.23 16.78
CA ASP A 262 -7.33 -7.62 18.00
C ASP A 262 -8.23 -7.54 19.24
N LYS A 263 -7.64 -7.80 20.44
CA LYS A 263 -8.37 -7.79 21.72
C LYS A 263 -8.95 -6.41 22.07
N ASP A 264 -8.36 -5.35 21.56
CA ASP A 264 -8.76 -3.95 21.77
C ASP A 264 -9.73 -3.47 20.68
N GLY A 265 -10.16 -4.35 19.78
CA GLY A 265 -11.06 -4.06 18.67
C GLY A 265 -10.40 -3.33 17.50
N GLN A 266 -9.07 -3.17 17.50
CA GLN A 266 -8.34 -2.52 16.44
C GLN A 266 -8.12 -3.47 15.24
N LEU A 267 -8.24 -2.95 14.03
CA LEU A 267 -7.92 -3.69 12.83
C LEU A 267 -6.41 -3.91 12.72
N LYS A 268 -6.02 -5.17 12.55
CA LYS A 268 -4.64 -5.60 12.33
C LYS A 268 -4.56 -6.44 11.06
N PRO A 269 -3.45 -6.36 10.30
CA PRO A 269 -3.28 -7.20 9.11
C PRO A 269 -3.10 -8.67 9.49
N THR A 270 -3.85 -9.56 8.84
CA THR A 270 -3.62 -11.00 8.90
C THR A 270 -2.33 -11.31 8.13
N THR A 271 -1.35 -11.91 8.79
CA THR A 271 -0.07 -12.25 8.15
C THR A 271 -0.18 -13.51 7.32
N THR A 272 -0.79 -14.56 7.87
CA THR A 272 -1.08 -15.82 7.19
C THR A 272 -2.13 -16.60 7.98
N GLU A 273 -2.95 -17.40 7.31
CA GLU A 273 -3.88 -18.35 7.93
C GLU A 273 -3.28 -19.75 8.02
N VAL A 274 -2.17 -19.97 7.32
CA VAL A 274 -1.52 -21.27 7.26
C VAL A 274 -0.46 -21.36 8.36
N LEU A 275 -0.53 -22.40 9.17
CA LEU A 275 0.50 -22.66 10.16
C LEU A 275 1.87 -22.82 9.47
N PRO A 276 2.96 -22.35 10.10
CA PRO A 276 4.32 -22.41 9.55
C PRO A 276 4.82 -23.84 9.34
N ALA A 277 4.22 -24.80 10.07
CA ALA A 277 4.52 -26.22 9.97
C ALA A 277 3.24 -27.05 10.26
N PRO A 278 3.21 -28.35 9.95
CA PRO A 278 2.13 -29.24 10.36
C PRO A 278 1.83 -29.12 11.85
N LYS A 279 0.56 -29.16 12.21
CA LYS A 279 0.10 -28.98 13.61
C LYS A 279 0.88 -29.81 14.62
N ALA A 280 1.18 -31.06 14.30
CA ALA A 280 1.97 -31.94 15.16
C ALA A 280 3.37 -31.39 15.47
N ILE A 281 4.05 -30.81 14.45
CA ILE A 281 5.37 -30.21 14.65
C ILE A 281 5.25 -28.93 15.48
N VAL A 282 4.25 -28.08 15.21
CA VAL A 282 3.98 -26.87 15.99
C VAL A 282 3.74 -27.21 17.46
N GLU A 283 2.95 -28.27 17.74
CA GLU A 283 2.70 -28.75 19.11
C GLU A 283 3.95 -29.28 19.82
N MET A 284 4.91 -29.80 19.06
CA MET A 284 6.19 -30.28 19.59
C MET A 284 7.16 -29.14 19.96
N VAL A 285 7.07 -27.98 19.31
CA VAL A 285 8.02 -26.87 19.47
C VAL A 285 7.44 -25.66 20.23
N ARG A 286 6.15 -25.66 20.59
CA ARG A 286 5.55 -24.62 21.40
C ARG A 286 5.53 -24.98 22.89
N CYS A 287 5.69 -23.99 23.76
CA CYS A 287 5.49 -24.19 25.17
C CYS A 287 4.03 -23.93 25.60
N GLN A 288 3.64 -24.52 26.76
CA GLN A 288 2.36 -24.31 27.42
C GLN A 288 2.51 -23.47 28.69
N CYS A 289 3.60 -22.73 28.82
CA CYS A 289 3.85 -21.85 29.96
C CYS A 289 2.80 -20.74 30.00
N LYS A 290 2.40 -20.36 31.21
CA LYS A 290 1.53 -19.20 31.46
C LYS A 290 2.28 -18.05 32.09
N SER A 291 3.62 -18.10 32.10
CA SER A 291 4.53 -17.16 32.74
C SER A 291 5.70 -16.80 31.79
N ASP A 292 6.62 -16.03 32.31
CA ASP A 292 7.79 -15.43 31.66
C ASP A 292 8.75 -16.36 30.91
N CYS A 293 8.62 -17.67 31.05
CA CYS A 293 9.52 -18.64 30.41
C CYS A 293 11.02 -18.49 30.81
N SER A 294 11.31 -17.88 31.96
CA SER A 294 12.67 -17.66 32.48
C SER A 294 13.36 -18.94 32.92
N SER A 295 12.63 -20.01 33.20
CA SER A 295 13.16 -21.27 33.77
C SER A 295 13.23 -22.41 32.75
N ALA A 296 13.99 -23.48 33.10
CA ALA A 296 14.08 -24.72 32.33
C ALA A 296 12.77 -25.56 32.29
N ARG A 297 11.66 -25.05 32.86
CA ARG A 297 10.33 -25.64 32.73
C ARG A 297 9.70 -25.32 31.36
N CYS A 298 10.17 -24.27 30.68
CA CYS A 298 9.76 -23.94 29.36
C CYS A 298 10.33 -24.96 28.34
N SER A 299 9.45 -25.65 27.61
CA SER A 299 9.85 -26.62 26.60
C SER A 299 10.58 -26.01 25.40
N CYS A 300 10.36 -24.72 25.08
CA CYS A 300 11.11 -24.03 24.09
C CYS A 300 12.54 -23.77 24.58
N ARG A 301 12.70 -23.15 25.75
CA ARG A 301 14.02 -22.87 26.34
C ARG A 301 14.85 -24.14 26.56
N THR A 302 14.23 -25.22 27.00
CA THR A 302 14.91 -26.53 27.18
C THR A 302 15.48 -27.09 25.89
N LYS A 303 14.87 -26.75 24.76
CA LYS A 303 15.30 -27.16 23.40
C LYS A 303 16.17 -26.10 22.74
N ASN A 304 16.56 -25.06 23.44
CA ASN A 304 17.32 -23.92 22.94
C ASN A 304 16.62 -23.21 21.75
N LEU A 305 15.26 -23.08 21.85
CA LEU A 305 14.42 -22.38 20.89
C LEU A 305 13.81 -21.15 21.55
N SER A 306 13.65 -20.07 20.82
CA SER A 306 12.85 -18.92 21.24
C SER A 306 11.38 -19.26 21.27
N CYS A 307 10.62 -18.61 22.16
CA CYS A 307 9.17 -18.68 22.15
C CYS A 307 8.62 -17.87 20.99
N THR A 308 7.50 -18.33 20.43
CA THR A 308 6.83 -17.67 19.28
C THR A 308 5.39 -17.35 19.64
N ASP A 309 4.70 -16.64 18.78
CA ASP A 309 3.25 -16.33 18.88
C ASP A 309 2.37 -17.57 19.02
N LEU A 310 2.91 -18.76 18.71
CA LEU A 310 2.23 -20.05 18.89
C LEU A 310 2.31 -20.57 20.31
N CYS A 311 3.18 -20.00 21.16
CA CYS A 311 3.33 -20.37 22.57
C CYS A 311 2.22 -19.76 23.42
N GLN A 312 1.93 -20.38 24.58
CA GLN A 312 0.90 -19.87 25.49
C GLN A 312 1.39 -18.88 26.55
N CYS A 313 2.68 -18.51 26.51
CA CYS A 313 3.32 -17.63 27.49
C CYS A 313 2.94 -16.14 27.36
N GLY A 314 2.43 -15.72 26.22
CA GLY A 314 1.96 -14.33 26.01
C GLY A 314 3.06 -13.29 26.00
N SER A 315 2.67 -12.00 26.09
CA SER A 315 3.53 -10.82 25.94
C SER A 315 4.54 -10.55 27.05
N GLN A 316 4.56 -11.35 28.12
CA GLN A 316 5.53 -11.23 29.22
C GLN A 316 6.61 -12.31 29.15
N CYS A 317 6.84 -12.89 27.99
CA CYS A 317 7.79 -13.95 27.78
C CYS A 317 9.22 -13.38 27.70
N GLU A 318 10.13 -13.86 28.58
CA GLU A 318 11.56 -13.54 28.53
C GLU A 318 12.36 -14.46 27.60
N ASN A 319 11.70 -15.32 26.86
CA ASN A 319 12.33 -16.26 25.93
C ASN A 319 11.83 -16.06 24.49
N ASP A 320 11.37 -14.87 24.14
CA ASP A 320 11.09 -14.47 22.78
C ASP A 320 12.27 -13.67 22.17
N GLU A 321 12.28 -13.49 20.86
CA GLU A 321 13.35 -12.79 20.15
C GLU A 321 13.30 -11.27 20.37
N ASP A 322 12.13 -10.71 20.72
CA ASP A 322 11.96 -9.27 20.97
C ASP A 322 12.50 -8.82 22.32
N SER A 323 12.74 -9.74 23.25
CA SER A 323 13.31 -9.43 24.57
C SER A 323 14.86 -9.31 24.58
N GLN A 324 15.52 -9.58 23.45
CA GLN A 324 16.92 -9.26 23.25
C GLN A 324 17.00 -7.90 22.54
N ASP A 325 17.35 -6.86 23.31
CA ASP A 325 17.66 -5.51 22.81
C ASP A 325 18.58 -5.58 21.58
N VAL A 326 18.00 -5.63 20.40
CA VAL A 326 18.70 -5.28 19.16
C VAL A 326 18.82 -3.76 19.19
N LYS A 327 19.94 -3.25 19.66
CA LYS A 327 20.39 -1.90 19.32
C LYS A 327 20.47 -1.83 17.81
N TYR A 328 19.45 -1.27 17.18
CA TYR A 328 19.58 -0.77 15.84
C TYR A 328 20.53 0.43 15.91
N GLU A 329 21.79 0.23 15.57
CA GLU A 329 22.61 1.32 15.08
C GLU A 329 21.91 1.82 13.82
N SER A 330 21.42 3.04 13.89
CA SER A 330 20.96 3.79 12.73
C SER A 330 22.22 4.08 11.90
N ASP A 331 22.44 3.29 10.88
CA ASP A 331 23.29 3.70 9.78
C ASP A 331 22.54 4.81 9.03
N ASP A 332 22.72 6.04 9.49
CA ASP A 332 22.51 7.24 8.71
C ASP A 332 23.59 7.26 7.61
N ASP A 333 23.34 6.56 6.53
CA ASP A 333 24.09 6.76 5.30
C ASP A 333 23.58 8.06 4.63
N ASP A 334 24.22 9.17 5.06
CA ASP A 334 24.33 10.38 4.28
C ASP A 334 25.10 10.05 2.98
N ASP A 335 24.40 9.74 1.90
CA ASP A 335 24.91 9.84 0.54
C ASP A 335 24.51 11.21 -0.05
N ASP A 336 25.21 12.25 0.41
CA ASP A 336 25.60 13.38 -0.43
C ASP A 336 26.73 12.86 -1.36
N ASP A 337 26.46 12.80 -2.69
CA ASP A 337 27.32 13.36 -3.75
C ASP A 337 26.92 12.88 -5.15
N MET A 338 26.67 13.90 -5.98
CA MET A 338 26.60 14.00 -7.46
C MET A 338 25.28 13.63 -8.12
#